data_d5f73f971d3ebce5a06238039e97966a
#
_entry.id   d5f73f971d3ebce5a06238039e97966a
#
_cell.length_a   1.000
_cell.length_b   1.000
_cell.length_c   1.000
_cell.angle_alpha   90.00
_cell.angle_beta   90.00
_cell.angle_gamma   90.00
#
_symmetry.space_group_name_H-M   'P 1'
#
loop_
_entity.id
_entity.type
_entity.pdbx_description
1 polymer ?
#
loop_
_entity_poly.entity_id
_entity_poly.type
_entity_poly.pdbx_seq_one_letter_code
_entity_poly.pdbx_strand_id
1 'polypeptide(L)'
;MKRKLASVFSVVAIVIASNGYVMAEGDMTEQKPMEIKVQLGDSSNAMRFYPANLEFETGKLYKLVLHNSSGTKHYFSSEGLSRSVFTRKAQVLGPDGKTIAEIKGTIREIEVYPNGTAEWWFVPIKTGVLNDLKCTIKGHAEAGMVGTITIK
;
A
#
# COMPACT_ATOMS: atom_id res chain seq x y z
N MET A 1 -16.99 15.43 -80.23
CA MET A 1 -16.63 14.42 -79.23
C MET A 1 -15.85 15.07 -78.12
N LYS A 2 -16.46 15.28 -76.95
CA LYS A 2 -15.80 15.89 -75.74
C LYS A 2 -15.52 14.79 -74.76
N ARG A 3 -14.23 14.45 -74.55
CA ARG A 3 -13.74 13.52 -73.50
C ARG A 3 -13.71 14.22 -72.15
N LYS A 4 -14.47 13.76 -71.20
CA LYS A 4 -14.41 14.18 -69.82
C LYS A 4 -13.29 13.40 -69.13
N LEU A 5 -12.24 14.07 -68.64
CA LEU A 5 -11.25 13.48 -67.71
C LEU A 5 -11.89 13.44 -66.32
N ALA A 6 -11.98 12.25 -65.76
CA ALA A 6 -12.32 12.08 -64.35
C ALA A 6 -11.04 12.06 -63.54
N SER A 7 -10.91 13.03 -62.63
CA SER A 7 -9.79 13.14 -61.72
C SER A 7 -10.08 12.30 -60.45
N VAL A 8 -9.28 11.27 -60.22
CA VAL A 8 -9.39 10.42 -59.03
C VAL A 8 -8.48 11.05 -57.96
N PHE A 9 -9.08 11.61 -56.92
CA PHE A 9 -8.37 12.04 -55.74
C PHE A 9 -8.16 10.85 -54.80
N SER A 10 -6.94 10.34 -54.70
CA SER A 10 -6.56 9.36 -53.69
C SER A 10 -6.33 10.09 -52.35
N VAL A 11 -7.19 9.81 -51.38
CA VAL A 11 -7.02 10.26 -49.99
C VAL A 11 -6.07 9.25 -49.33
N VAL A 12 -4.83 9.69 -49.04
CA VAL A 12 -3.90 8.93 -48.23
C VAL A 12 -4.23 9.21 -46.76
N ALA A 13 -4.81 8.25 -46.07
CA ALA A 13 -4.99 8.33 -44.61
C ALA A 13 -3.66 8.03 -43.92
N ILE A 14 -3.07 9.07 -43.32
CA ILE A 14 -1.88 8.93 -42.47
C ILE A 14 -2.36 8.44 -41.10
N VAL A 15 -2.11 7.17 -40.78
CA VAL A 15 -2.31 6.61 -39.43
C VAL A 15 -1.12 7.07 -38.59
N ILE A 16 -1.32 8.05 -37.75
CA ILE A 16 -0.34 8.44 -36.73
C ILE A 16 -0.45 7.40 -35.61
N ALA A 17 0.46 6.42 -35.60
CA ALA A 17 0.65 5.52 -34.47
C ALA A 17 1.26 6.37 -33.33
N SER A 18 0.45 6.71 -32.34
CA SER A 18 0.94 7.28 -31.08
C SER A 18 1.70 6.17 -30.32
N ASN A 19 3.02 6.16 -30.47
CA ASN A 19 3.88 5.35 -29.59
C ASN A 19 3.79 5.94 -28.19
N GLY A 20 2.91 5.37 -27.34
CA GLY A 20 2.92 5.63 -25.91
C GLY A 20 4.27 5.13 -25.35
N TYR A 21 5.15 6.05 -25.01
CA TYR A 21 6.35 5.70 -24.27
C TYR A 21 5.94 5.21 -22.89
N VAL A 22 6.05 3.90 -22.67
CA VAL A 22 6.00 3.34 -21.32
C VAL A 22 7.31 3.76 -20.65
N MET A 23 7.26 4.82 -19.86
CA MET A 23 8.38 5.18 -18.99
C MET A 23 8.41 4.17 -17.86
N ALA A 24 9.29 3.19 -17.95
CA ALA A 24 9.65 2.38 -16.79
C ALA A 24 10.39 3.30 -15.80
N GLU A 25 9.78 3.59 -14.67
CA GLU A 25 10.47 4.26 -13.57
C GLU A 25 11.51 3.28 -13.00
N GLY A 26 12.73 3.30 -13.58
CA GLY A 26 13.76 2.33 -13.26
C GLY A 26 14.36 2.49 -11.86
N ASP A 27 14.38 3.72 -11.31
CA ASP A 27 14.94 4.00 -9.99
C ASP A 27 13.83 4.18 -8.94
N MET A 28 13.56 3.12 -8.20
CA MET A 28 12.57 3.15 -7.12
C MET A 28 13.07 3.85 -5.86
N THR A 29 14.34 4.26 -5.78
CA THR A 29 14.89 4.96 -4.61
C THR A 29 14.48 6.41 -4.56
N GLU A 30 14.14 7.02 -5.71
CA GLU A 30 13.69 8.40 -5.86
C GLU A 30 12.17 8.57 -5.61
N GLN A 31 11.42 7.50 -5.46
CA GLN A 31 9.97 7.59 -5.21
C GLN A 31 9.69 8.24 -3.86
N LYS A 32 8.82 9.25 -3.88
CA LYS A 32 8.23 9.78 -2.65
C LYS A 32 7.21 8.76 -2.11
N PRO A 33 7.26 8.43 -0.82
CA PRO A 33 6.33 7.45 -0.26
C PRO A 33 4.90 8.00 -0.22
N MET A 34 3.95 7.15 -0.57
CA MET A 34 2.52 7.38 -0.32
C MET A 34 2.22 7.01 1.14
N GLU A 35 1.83 7.99 1.94
CA GLU A 35 1.53 7.76 3.35
C GLU A 35 0.10 7.24 3.52
N ILE A 36 -0.03 6.11 4.24
CA ILE A 36 -1.32 5.56 4.67
C ILE A 36 -1.26 5.40 6.19
N LYS A 37 -2.25 5.98 6.87
CA LYS A 37 -2.37 5.89 8.33
C LYS A 37 -3.40 4.85 8.70
N VAL A 38 -3.05 3.99 9.65
CA VAL A 38 -3.97 3.02 10.27
C VAL A 38 -3.91 3.18 11.77
N GLN A 39 -5.06 3.47 12.35
CA GLN A 39 -5.21 3.50 13.80
C GLN A 39 -5.59 2.10 14.29
N LEU A 40 -4.93 1.63 15.33
CA LEU A 40 -5.16 0.35 15.98
C LEU A 40 -5.97 0.59 17.26
N GLY A 41 -7.27 0.25 17.21
CA GLY A 41 -8.18 0.60 18.30
C GLY A 41 -8.44 2.09 18.41
N ASP A 42 -9.17 2.49 19.43
CA ASP A 42 -9.47 3.88 19.76
C ASP A 42 -9.54 4.10 21.27
N SER A 43 -9.85 5.31 21.72
CA SER A 43 -9.96 5.66 23.14
C SER A 43 -11.07 4.92 23.88
N SER A 44 -12.03 4.32 23.16
CA SER A 44 -13.05 3.42 23.75
C SER A 44 -12.61 1.97 23.84
N ASN A 45 -11.36 1.67 23.43
CA ASN A 45 -10.79 0.34 23.31
C ASN A 45 -11.54 -0.58 22.32
N ALA A 46 -12.11 0.00 21.25
CA ALA A 46 -12.72 -0.78 20.19
C ALA A 46 -11.69 -1.67 19.47
N MET A 47 -12.01 -2.94 19.30
CA MET A 47 -11.16 -3.93 18.61
C MET A 47 -11.31 -3.78 17.10
N ARG A 48 -10.69 -2.76 16.51
CA ARG A 48 -10.79 -2.42 15.08
C ARG A 48 -9.52 -1.76 14.55
N PHE A 49 -9.32 -1.91 13.23
CA PHE A 49 -8.41 -1.08 12.44
C PHE A 49 -9.21 0.05 11.77
N TYR A 50 -8.62 1.26 11.72
CA TYR A 50 -9.22 2.41 11.03
C TYR A 50 -8.22 3.01 10.04
N PRO A 51 -8.42 2.82 8.71
CA PRO A 51 -9.44 1.99 8.07
C PRO A 51 -9.14 0.48 8.21
N ALA A 52 -10.19 -0.35 8.13
CA ALA A 52 -10.06 -1.81 8.10
C ALA A 52 -9.79 -2.35 6.69
N ASN A 53 -10.11 -1.59 5.65
CA ASN A 53 -9.86 -1.95 4.25
C ASN A 53 -8.75 -1.06 3.71
N LEU A 54 -7.68 -1.69 3.23
CA LEU A 54 -6.50 -1.01 2.69
C LEU A 54 -6.35 -1.32 1.21
N GLU A 55 -5.93 -0.33 0.44
CA GLU A 55 -5.62 -0.49 -0.98
C GLU A 55 -4.20 -0.04 -1.27
N PHE A 56 -3.49 -0.85 -2.05
CA PHE A 56 -2.14 -0.58 -2.52
C PHE A 56 -2.03 -0.86 -4.03
N GLU A 57 -1.06 -0.25 -4.67
CA GLU A 57 -0.69 -0.50 -6.07
C GLU A 57 0.71 -1.08 -6.15
N THR A 58 0.91 -2.07 -7.03
CA THR A 58 2.24 -2.63 -7.27
C THR A 58 3.21 -1.59 -7.79
N GLY A 59 4.49 -1.69 -7.39
CA GLY A 59 5.54 -0.77 -7.82
C GLY A 59 5.54 0.61 -7.15
N LYS A 60 4.56 0.93 -6.30
CA LYS A 60 4.52 2.20 -5.55
C LYS A 60 5.16 2.04 -4.17
N LEU A 61 5.93 3.04 -3.75
CA LEU A 61 6.50 3.07 -2.40
C LEU A 61 5.45 3.57 -1.40
N TYR A 62 5.16 2.79 -0.38
CA TYR A 62 4.26 3.15 0.72
C TYR A 62 5.00 3.34 2.03
N LYS A 63 4.49 4.28 2.84
CA LYS A 63 4.78 4.43 4.25
C LYS A 63 3.48 4.19 5.02
N LEU A 64 3.32 2.98 5.56
CA LEU A 64 2.20 2.62 6.41
C LEU A 64 2.51 3.06 7.84
N VAL A 65 1.74 4.02 8.36
CA VAL A 65 1.88 4.53 9.72
C VAL A 65 0.84 3.85 10.61
N LEU A 66 1.31 3.09 11.58
CA LEU A 66 0.50 2.36 12.54
C LEU A 66 0.53 3.11 13.86
N HIS A 67 -0.61 3.65 14.30
CA HIS A 67 -0.73 4.34 15.59
C HIS A 67 -1.77 3.65 16.47
N ASN A 68 -1.43 3.43 17.73
CA ASN A 68 -2.33 2.83 18.70
C ASN A 68 -2.82 3.90 19.70
N SER A 69 -4.07 4.32 19.56
CA SER A 69 -4.72 5.26 20.48
C SER A 69 -5.60 4.61 21.55
N SER A 70 -5.56 3.26 21.64
CA SER A 70 -6.26 2.51 22.69
C SER A 70 -5.42 2.33 23.94
N GLY A 71 -6.05 1.86 25.02
CA GLY A 71 -5.38 1.54 26.28
C GLY A 71 -4.70 0.16 26.32
N THR A 72 -4.80 -0.64 25.25
CA THR A 72 -4.22 -1.98 25.15
C THR A 72 -3.31 -2.09 23.92
N LYS A 73 -2.33 -2.99 23.96
CA LYS A 73 -1.46 -3.25 22.80
C LYS A 73 -2.21 -3.99 21.71
N HIS A 74 -1.81 -3.79 20.46
CA HIS A 74 -2.39 -4.45 19.28
C HIS A 74 -1.31 -4.90 18.31
N TYR A 75 -1.60 -5.96 17.55
CA TYR A 75 -0.79 -6.37 16.42
C TYR A 75 -1.47 -5.96 15.09
N PHE A 76 -0.66 -5.49 14.16
CA PHE A 76 -1.00 -5.43 12.74
C PHE A 76 -0.30 -6.62 12.08
N SER A 77 -1.06 -7.64 11.72
CA SER A 77 -0.53 -8.90 11.20
C SER A 77 -1.22 -9.29 9.92
N SER A 78 -0.44 -9.56 8.86
CA SER A 78 -0.88 -10.15 7.59
C SER A 78 0.28 -10.89 6.94
N GLU A 79 0.23 -12.21 6.93
CA GLU A 79 1.21 -13.05 6.22
C GLU A 79 1.11 -12.83 4.71
N GLY A 80 -0.11 -12.62 4.19
CA GLY A 80 -0.35 -12.31 2.79
C GLY A 80 0.37 -11.05 2.35
N LEU A 81 0.27 -9.96 3.13
CA LEU A 81 0.98 -8.71 2.84
C LEU A 81 2.50 -8.91 2.90
N SER A 82 2.97 -9.57 3.96
CA SER A 82 4.39 -9.88 4.14
C SER A 82 5.02 -10.57 2.92
N ARG A 83 4.28 -11.49 2.29
CA ARG A 83 4.72 -12.23 1.09
C ARG A 83 4.49 -11.49 -0.23
N SER A 84 3.74 -10.41 -0.20
CA SER A 84 3.34 -9.65 -1.40
C SER A 84 4.08 -8.33 -1.54
N VAL A 85 5.02 -8.02 -0.64
CA VAL A 85 5.76 -6.76 -0.64
C VAL A 85 7.27 -6.97 -0.53
N PHE A 86 8.02 -6.02 -1.09
CA PHE A 86 9.42 -5.81 -0.75
C PHE A 86 9.48 -4.79 0.41
N THR A 87 9.85 -5.26 1.60
CA THR A 87 10.04 -4.40 2.78
C THR A 87 11.35 -3.63 2.65
N ARG A 88 11.30 -2.29 2.65
CA ARG A 88 12.49 -1.45 2.76
C ARG A 88 12.98 -1.35 4.19
N LYS A 89 12.05 -1.08 5.12
CA LYS A 89 12.31 -0.97 6.56
C LYS A 89 11.01 -0.92 7.35
N ALA A 90 11.08 -1.22 8.64
CA ALA A 90 10.13 -0.77 9.64
C ALA A 90 10.85 0.14 10.64
N GLN A 91 10.14 1.13 11.19
CA GLN A 91 10.67 2.07 12.16
C GLN A 91 9.74 2.15 13.38
N VAL A 92 10.32 2.31 14.55
CA VAL A 92 9.59 2.64 15.77
C VAL A 92 9.86 4.09 16.10
N LEU A 93 8.79 4.85 16.36
CA LEU A 93 8.90 6.27 16.71
C LEU A 93 8.82 6.47 18.22
N GLY A 94 9.68 7.34 18.74
CA GLY A 94 9.60 7.83 20.11
C GLY A 94 8.46 8.84 20.28
N PRO A 95 8.20 9.27 21.54
CA PRO A 95 7.16 10.26 21.85
C PRO A 95 7.38 11.62 21.18
N ASP A 96 8.62 11.94 20.81
CA ASP A 96 9.00 13.16 20.09
C ASP A 96 8.89 13.00 18.55
N GLY A 97 8.35 11.86 18.08
CA GLY A 97 8.21 11.55 16.66
C GLY A 97 9.51 11.15 15.96
N LYS A 98 10.63 11.07 16.67
CA LYS A 98 11.90 10.62 16.10
C LYS A 98 12.01 9.11 16.08
N THR A 99 12.69 8.59 15.06
CA THR A 99 12.99 7.16 14.98
C THR A 99 13.91 6.73 16.12
N ILE A 100 13.47 5.75 16.91
CA ILE A 100 14.28 5.13 17.99
C ILE A 100 14.77 3.74 17.62
N ALA A 101 14.16 3.09 16.62
CA ALA A 101 14.63 1.82 16.08
C ALA A 101 14.26 1.71 14.61
N GLU A 102 15.16 1.09 13.80
CA GLU A 102 14.92 0.74 12.41
C GLU A 102 15.23 -0.76 12.22
N ILE A 103 14.30 -1.48 11.61
CA ILE A 103 14.37 -2.91 11.36
C ILE A 103 14.35 -3.13 9.85
N LYS A 104 15.23 -3.99 9.34
CA LYS A 104 15.25 -4.42 7.93
C LYS A 104 15.01 -5.92 7.86
N GLY A 105 14.33 -6.34 6.82
CA GLY A 105 13.97 -7.74 6.57
C GLY A 105 12.47 -7.93 6.40
N THR A 106 12.04 -9.18 6.40
CA THR A 106 10.63 -9.53 6.24
C THR A 106 9.86 -9.23 7.51
N ILE A 107 8.81 -8.44 7.40
CA ILE A 107 7.91 -8.10 8.51
C ILE A 107 6.62 -8.89 8.33
N ARG A 108 6.21 -9.66 9.34
CA ARG A 108 4.95 -10.42 9.34
C ARG A 108 3.91 -9.77 10.22
N GLU A 109 4.36 -9.20 11.33
CA GLU A 109 3.50 -8.47 12.25
C GLU A 109 4.28 -7.38 12.98
N ILE A 110 3.57 -6.35 13.40
CA ILE A 110 4.10 -5.24 14.18
C ILE A 110 3.20 -5.07 15.40
N GLU A 111 3.79 -5.22 16.60
CA GLU A 111 3.11 -4.92 17.87
C GLU A 111 3.25 -3.42 18.18
N VAL A 112 2.14 -2.77 18.42
CA VAL A 112 2.11 -1.35 18.80
C VAL A 112 1.46 -1.20 20.16
N TYR A 113 2.23 -0.69 21.11
CA TYR A 113 1.79 -0.41 22.48
C TYR A 113 0.91 0.84 22.54
N PRO A 114 0.15 1.05 23.63
CA PRO A 114 -0.66 2.25 23.83
C PRO A 114 0.14 3.54 23.57
N ASN A 115 -0.44 4.45 22.78
CA ASN A 115 0.15 5.71 22.32
C ASN A 115 1.43 5.56 21.47
N GLY A 116 1.81 4.32 21.14
CA GLY A 116 2.95 4.02 20.27
C GLY A 116 2.64 4.27 18.79
N THR A 117 3.72 4.48 18.03
CA THR A 117 3.67 4.61 16.58
C THR A 117 4.80 3.83 15.95
N ALA A 118 4.47 3.05 14.92
CA ALA A 118 5.43 2.38 14.06
C ALA A 118 5.15 2.72 12.60
N GLU A 119 6.18 2.69 11.78
CA GLU A 119 6.08 2.89 10.34
C GLU A 119 6.62 1.66 9.62
N TRP A 120 5.92 1.21 8.58
CA TRP A 120 6.39 0.16 7.70
C TRP A 120 6.49 0.69 6.27
N TRP A 121 7.70 0.68 5.72
CA TRP A 121 8.01 1.18 4.40
C TRP A 121 8.20 -0.01 3.44
N PHE A 122 7.38 -0.09 2.41
CA PHE A 122 7.40 -1.22 1.49
C PHE A 122 6.91 -0.86 0.08
N VAL A 123 7.24 -1.73 -0.87
CA VAL A 123 6.73 -1.69 -2.24
C VAL A 123 5.98 -2.99 -2.49
N PRO A 124 4.68 -2.95 -2.82
CA PRO A 124 3.94 -4.14 -3.25
C PRO A 124 4.51 -4.67 -4.57
N ILE A 125 4.70 -5.99 -4.65
CA ILE A 125 5.29 -6.68 -5.80
C ILE A 125 4.36 -7.76 -6.38
N LYS A 126 3.23 -8.03 -5.74
CA LYS A 126 2.25 -9.03 -6.16
C LYS A 126 0.84 -8.53 -5.91
N THR A 127 -0.02 -8.64 -6.95
CA THR A 127 -1.45 -8.29 -6.85
C THR A 127 -2.24 -9.35 -6.09
N GLY A 128 -3.36 -8.96 -5.50
CA GLY A 128 -4.28 -9.88 -4.83
C GLY A 128 -5.20 -9.22 -3.83
N VAL A 129 -6.17 -10.00 -3.34
CA VAL A 129 -7.04 -9.64 -2.22
C VAL A 129 -6.66 -10.52 -1.04
N LEU A 130 -6.25 -9.90 0.05
CA LEU A 130 -5.75 -10.55 1.26
C LEU A 130 -6.76 -10.33 2.39
N ASN A 131 -7.32 -11.42 2.90
CA ASN A 131 -8.35 -11.42 3.95
C ASN A 131 -7.78 -11.89 5.29
N ASP A 132 -6.47 -11.77 5.48
CA ASP A 132 -5.74 -12.26 6.64
C ASP A 132 -5.22 -11.16 7.57
N LEU A 133 -5.58 -9.89 7.30
CA LEU A 133 -5.27 -8.81 8.22
C LEU A 133 -6.05 -8.99 9.53
N LYS A 134 -5.31 -9.09 10.64
CA LYS A 134 -5.91 -9.27 11.97
C LYS A 134 -4.96 -8.85 13.09
N CYS A 135 -5.53 -8.62 14.28
CA CYS A 135 -4.78 -8.62 15.52
C CYS A 135 -4.69 -10.05 16.07
N THR A 136 -3.47 -10.52 16.35
CA THR A 136 -3.21 -11.91 16.77
C THR A 136 -3.37 -12.15 18.27
N ILE A 137 -3.68 -11.12 19.06
CA ILE A 137 -4.03 -11.26 20.47
C ILE A 137 -5.35 -12.05 20.57
N LYS A 138 -5.37 -13.06 21.44
CA LYS A 138 -6.54 -13.90 21.67
C LYS A 138 -7.79 -13.06 21.96
N GLY A 139 -8.87 -13.30 21.23
CA GLY A 139 -10.15 -12.62 21.36
C GLY A 139 -10.29 -11.34 20.56
N HIS A 140 -9.20 -10.71 20.09
CA HIS A 140 -9.27 -9.43 19.37
C HIS A 140 -9.85 -9.58 17.96
N ALA A 141 -9.42 -10.60 17.21
CA ALA A 141 -9.97 -10.88 15.89
C ALA A 141 -11.45 -11.28 15.97
N GLU A 142 -11.82 -12.08 16.95
CA GLU A 142 -13.20 -12.52 17.23
C GLU A 142 -14.09 -11.33 17.62
N ALA A 143 -13.51 -10.32 18.27
CA ALA A 143 -14.19 -9.05 18.60
C ALA A 143 -14.26 -8.05 17.42
N GLY A 144 -13.70 -8.42 16.28
CA GLY A 144 -13.79 -7.65 15.04
C GLY A 144 -12.54 -6.91 14.61
N MET A 145 -11.37 -7.17 15.25
CA MET A 145 -10.09 -6.55 14.84
C MET A 145 -9.48 -7.30 13.66
N VAL A 146 -10.16 -7.19 12.53
CA VAL A 146 -9.83 -7.81 11.24
C VAL A 146 -9.94 -6.78 10.12
N GLY A 147 -9.36 -7.08 8.97
CA GLY A 147 -9.43 -6.22 7.79
C GLY A 147 -9.12 -6.94 6.50
N THR A 148 -9.18 -6.20 5.40
CA THR A 148 -8.88 -6.67 4.05
C THR A 148 -7.85 -5.77 3.41
N ILE A 149 -6.91 -6.35 2.67
CA ILE A 149 -5.91 -5.61 1.90
C ILE A 149 -6.06 -5.98 0.43
N THR A 150 -6.26 -5.00 -0.43
CA THR A 150 -6.29 -5.17 -1.89
C THR A 150 -5.03 -4.59 -2.50
N ILE A 151 -4.31 -5.37 -3.30
CA ILE A 151 -3.15 -4.93 -4.08
C ILE A 151 -3.50 -5.03 -5.57
N LYS A 152 -3.46 -3.90 -6.26
CA LYS A 152 -3.76 -3.75 -7.71
C LYS A 152 -2.49 -3.69 -8.55
#